data_a509c143af44ca13db18652b239a97fa
#
_entry.id   a509c143af44ca13db18652b239a97fa
#
_cell.length_a   1.000
_cell.length_b   1.000
_cell.length_c   1.000
_cell.angle_alpha   90.00
_cell.angle_beta   90.00
_cell.angle_gamma   90.00
#
_symmetry.space_group_name_H-M   'P 1'
#
loop_
_entity.id
_entity.type
_entity.pdbx_description
1 polymer ?
#
loop_
_entity_poly.entity_id
_entity_poly.type
_entity_poly.pdbx_seq_one_letter_code
_entity_poly.pdbx_strand_id
1 'polypeptide(L)'
;MRDHSYAPRARGGRHAGHRARRAVLLFLLLAAMPACRAGIDHLVPYDDSGIWKRSNQEIVEYGVIAIAAGGALWEGGESRLGKTFWRSIDSGVAAGLVAQLMKVTFSRVRPRDSGPAPGDPNLWFQGHGNESFPSGEVTEVSSIVTPFVLEYGHDHPGVYALELLPIYDAIARVKVQAHWQTDVLAGFALGTGTAWLIHRSPNSPFILQVMPHGIYVGLKKSF
;
A
#
# COMPACT_ATOMS: atom_id res chain seq x y z
N MET A 1 -41.04 -28.06 39.11
CA MET A 1 -40.74 -27.15 38.02
C MET A 1 -39.42 -26.49 38.28
N ARG A 2 -38.33 -26.90 37.64
CA ARG A 2 -37.00 -26.29 37.75
C ARG A 2 -36.65 -25.68 36.40
N ASP A 3 -36.55 -24.36 36.44
CA ASP A 3 -36.23 -23.55 35.27
C ASP A 3 -34.71 -23.53 35.11
N HIS A 4 -34.20 -24.03 34.01
CA HIS A 4 -32.77 -23.98 33.64
C HIS A 4 -32.57 -22.87 32.60
N SER A 5 -32.31 -21.66 33.08
CA SER A 5 -31.86 -20.56 32.21
C SER A 5 -30.42 -20.83 31.72
N TYR A 6 -30.28 -21.10 30.45
CA TYR A 6 -29.00 -21.30 29.76
C TYR A 6 -28.47 -19.94 29.31
N ALA A 7 -27.43 -19.42 29.94
CA ALA A 7 -26.73 -18.21 29.51
C ALA A 7 -25.64 -18.58 28.50
N PRO A 8 -25.59 -17.96 27.30
CA PRO A 8 -24.52 -18.20 26.35
C PRO A 8 -23.21 -17.53 26.81
N ARG A 9 -22.17 -18.33 26.98
CA ARG A 9 -20.81 -17.84 27.25
C ARG A 9 -20.24 -17.15 26.01
N ALA A 10 -20.01 -15.86 26.12
CA ALA A 10 -19.24 -15.08 25.14
C ALA A 10 -17.78 -15.55 25.10
N ARG A 11 -17.42 -16.40 24.14
CA ARG A 11 -16.04 -16.78 23.79
C ARG A 11 -15.68 -16.11 22.46
N GLY A 12 -15.10 -14.92 22.48
CA GLY A 12 -14.71 -14.25 21.22
C GLY A 12 -13.58 -13.22 21.33
N GLY A 13 -13.31 -12.66 22.50
CA GLY A 13 -12.49 -11.45 22.59
C GLY A 13 -10.95 -11.60 22.59
N ARG A 14 -10.38 -12.79 22.80
CA ARG A 14 -8.93 -12.92 23.03
C ARG A 14 -8.12 -13.21 21.75
N HIS A 15 -8.73 -13.67 20.68
CA HIS A 15 -7.99 -14.04 19.45
C HIS A 15 -7.72 -12.88 18.49
N ALA A 16 -8.51 -11.81 18.54
CA ALA A 16 -8.33 -10.63 17.67
C ALA A 16 -7.07 -9.83 18.06
N GLY A 17 -6.81 -9.64 19.35
CA GLY A 17 -5.63 -8.89 19.82
C GLY A 17 -4.29 -9.55 19.52
N HIS A 18 -4.22 -10.89 19.53
CA HIS A 18 -2.99 -11.61 19.18
C HIS A 18 -2.66 -11.59 17.68
N ARG A 19 -3.69 -11.54 16.82
CA ARG A 19 -3.50 -11.45 15.36
C ARG A 19 -3.04 -10.05 14.93
N ALA A 20 -3.60 -9.00 15.51
CA ALA A 20 -3.16 -7.63 15.27
C ALA A 20 -1.72 -7.39 15.75
N ARG A 21 -1.34 -7.90 16.93
CA ARG A 21 0.05 -7.82 17.42
C ARG A 21 1.04 -8.59 16.54
N ARG A 22 0.65 -9.75 15.99
CA ARG A 22 1.49 -10.50 15.04
C ARG A 22 1.64 -9.79 13.70
N ALA A 23 0.59 -9.13 13.19
CA ALA A 23 0.66 -8.35 11.97
C ALA A 23 1.57 -7.12 12.14
N VAL A 24 1.47 -6.40 13.26
CA VAL A 24 2.36 -5.29 13.60
C VAL A 24 3.80 -5.75 13.80
N LEU A 25 4.03 -6.90 14.45
CA LEU A 25 5.37 -7.48 14.59
C LEU A 25 5.96 -7.94 13.26
N LEU A 26 5.15 -8.52 12.36
CA LEU A 26 5.59 -8.88 11.01
C LEU A 26 5.93 -7.63 10.19
N PHE A 27 5.15 -6.57 10.33
CA PHE A 27 5.39 -5.28 9.71
C PHE A 27 6.66 -4.60 10.24
N LEU A 28 6.89 -4.65 11.56
CA LEU A 28 8.10 -4.14 12.20
C LEU A 28 9.33 -4.99 11.84
N LEU A 29 9.18 -6.31 11.68
CA LEU A 29 10.24 -7.20 11.21
C LEU A 29 10.59 -6.96 9.73
N LEU A 30 9.59 -6.69 8.87
CA LEU A 30 9.81 -6.27 7.48
C LEU A 30 10.44 -4.86 7.41
N ALA A 31 10.06 -3.96 8.30
CA ALA A 31 10.67 -2.64 8.43
C ALA A 31 12.09 -2.68 9.05
N ALA A 32 12.41 -3.73 9.81
CA ALA A 32 13.73 -3.94 10.42
C ALA A 32 14.74 -4.66 9.50
N MET A 33 14.49 -4.76 8.19
CA MET A 33 15.43 -5.34 7.22
C MET A 33 16.47 -4.35 6.64
N PRO A 34 17.17 -3.50 7.42
CA PRO A 34 18.35 -2.78 6.91
C PRO A 34 19.60 -3.66 6.89
N ALA A 35 19.52 -4.94 7.27
CA ALA A 35 20.68 -5.75 7.52
C ALA A 35 21.04 -6.77 6.41
N CYS A 36 20.36 -6.77 5.27
CA CYS A 36 20.81 -7.56 4.13
C CYS A 36 21.85 -6.78 3.33
N ARG A 37 23.10 -6.83 3.80
CA ARG A 37 24.27 -6.33 3.06
C ARG A 37 24.29 -6.97 1.67
N ALA A 38 24.20 -6.13 0.63
CA ALA A 38 24.69 -6.34 -0.74
C ALA A 38 24.15 -7.58 -1.50
N GLY A 39 22.86 -7.95 -1.41
CA GLY A 39 22.37 -9.10 -2.18
C GLY A 39 21.37 -8.75 -3.29
N ILE A 40 20.44 -7.82 -3.05
CA ILE A 40 19.34 -7.53 -3.96
C ILE A 40 19.56 -6.19 -4.67
N ASP A 41 19.97 -5.16 -3.91
CA ASP A 41 20.13 -3.80 -4.42
C ASP A 41 21.40 -3.66 -5.23
N HIS A 42 21.26 -3.27 -6.48
CA HIS A 42 22.36 -2.97 -7.39
C HIS A 42 21.95 -1.88 -8.36
N LEU A 43 22.93 -1.13 -8.83
CA LEU A 43 22.71 -0.11 -9.84
C LEU A 43 22.43 -0.78 -11.19
N VAL A 44 21.30 -0.43 -11.81
CA VAL A 44 20.98 -0.86 -13.17
C VAL A 44 21.31 0.26 -14.16
N PRO A 45 21.56 -0.05 -15.45
CA PRO A 45 21.67 0.98 -16.47
C PRO A 45 20.42 1.84 -16.53
N TYR A 46 20.63 3.17 -16.53
CA TYR A 46 19.51 4.13 -16.62
C TYR A 46 18.80 3.98 -17.96
N ASP A 47 17.47 3.89 -17.89
CA ASP A 47 16.62 3.81 -19.08
C ASP A 47 15.28 4.54 -18.80
N ASP A 48 15.07 5.68 -19.46
CA ASP A 48 13.84 6.46 -19.47
C ASP A 48 13.29 6.53 -20.90
N SER A 49 13.25 5.38 -21.61
CA SER A 49 12.80 5.29 -23.00
C SER A 49 11.61 4.35 -23.17
N GLY A 50 10.92 4.47 -24.28
CA GLY A 50 9.80 3.57 -24.61
C GLY A 50 8.76 3.48 -23.50
N ILE A 51 8.50 2.26 -23.04
CA ILE A 51 7.52 2.01 -21.98
C ILE A 51 8.00 2.48 -20.60
N TRP A 52 9.31 2.68 -20.40
CA TRP A 52 9.88 3.10 -19.10
C TRP A 52 9.84 4.61 -18.88
N LYS A 53 9.38 5.40 -19.87
CA LYS A 53 9.26 6.86 -19.73
C LYS A 53 8.48 7.25 -18.50
N ARG A 54 8.93 8.32 -17.83
CA ARG A 54 8.26 8.87 -16.65
C ARG A 54 6.79 9.16 -16.90
N SER A 55 6.43 9.69 -18.07
CA SER A 55 5.03 9.97 -18.43
C SER A 55 4.12 8.73 -18.39
N ASN A 56 4.64 7.55 -18.75
CA ASN A 56 3.84 6.32 -18.69
C ASN A 56 3.63 5.86 -17.24
N GLN A 57 4.63 6.03 -16.38
CA GLN A 57 4.52 5.75 -14.94
C GLN A 57 3.46 6.65 -14.30
N GLU A 58 3.48 7.95 -14.61
CA GLU A 58 2.48 8.93 -14.15
C GLU A 58 1.07 8.60 -14.65
N ILE A 59 0.94 8.14 -15.90
CA ILE A 59 -0.36 7.68 -16.42
C ILE A 59 -0.89 6.48 -15.61
N VAL A 60 -0.04 5.54 -15.24
CA VAL A 60 -0.46 4.40 -14.39
C VAL A 60 -0.84 4.89 -13.01
N GLU A 61 0.01 5.65 -12.33
CA GLU A 61 -0.21 6.15 -10.97
C GLU A 61 -1.49 6.99 -10.88
N TYR A 62 -1.55 8.08 -11.65
CA TYR A 62 -2.72 8.98 -11.61
C TYR A 62 -3.96 8.35 -12.24
N GLY A 63 -3.78 7.43 -13.20
CA GLY A 63 -4.88 6.69 -13.81
C GLY A 63 -5.60 5.79 -12.80
N VAL A 64 -4.87 5.01 -12.01
CA VAL A 64 -5.51 4.16 -10.99
C VAL A 64 -6.16 4.99 -9.89
N ILE A 65 -5.55 6.10 -9.47
CA ILE A 65 -6.13 7.04 -8.51
C ILE A 65 -7.44 7.63 -9.06
N ALA A 66 -7.41 8.14 -10.28
CA ALA A 66 -8.58 8.75 -10.91
C ALA A 66 -9.72 7.75 -11.10
N ILE A 67 -9.41 6.50 -11.53
CA ILE A 67 -10.39 5.43 -11.67
C ILE A 67 -10.97 5.05 -10.31
N ALA A 68 -10.15 4.92 -9.27
CA ALA A 68 -10.63 4.60 -7.93
C ALA A 68 -11.54 5.69 -7.38
N ALA A 69 -11.13 6.95 -7.47
CA ALA A 69 -11.93 8.09 -7.00
C ALA A 69 -13.21 8.28 -7.82
N GLY A 70 -13.12 8.25 -9.14
CA GLY A 70 -14.27 8.35 -10.04
C GLY A 70 -15.26 7.20 -9.86
N GLY A 71 -14.76 5.97 -9.73
CA GLY A 71 -15.56 4.78 -9.48
C GLY A 71 -16.27 4.84 -8.12
N ALA A 72 -15.59 5.28 -7.08
CA ALA A 72 -16.19 5.45 -5.75
C ALA A 72 -17.32 6.49 -5.74
N LEU A 73 -17.13 7.60 -6.44
CA LEU A 73 -18.14 8.65 -6.55
C LEU A 73 -19.34 8.21 -7.41
N TRP A 74 -19.07 7.45 -8.48
CA TRP A 74 -20.11 6.98 -9.40
C TRP A 74 -20.97 5.86 -8.80
N GLU A 75 -20.31 4.83 -8.21
CA GLU A 75 -20.96 3.66 -7.66
C GLU A 75 -21.56 3.89 -6.26
N GLY A 76 -21.07 4.89 -5.54
CA GLY A 76 -21.42 5.10 -4.13
C GLY A 76 -20.88 4.01 -3.22
N GLY A 77 -21.49 3.84 -2.03
CA GLY A 77 -21.01 2.93 -0.99
C GLY A 77 -21.87 1.65 -0.81
N GLU A 78 -22.92 1.45 -1.60
CA GLU A 78 -23.88 0.38 -1.34
C GLU A 78 -23.57 -0.90 -2.15
N SER A 79 -23.17 -0.76 -3.40
CA SER A 79 -22.83 -1.89 -4.26
C SER A 79 -21.53 -2.58 -3.83
N ARG A 80 -21.34 -3.84 -4.22
CA ARG A 80 -20.07 -4.58 -4.02
C ARG A 80 -18.91 -3.82 -4.67
N LEU A 81 -19.14 -3.32 -5.88
CA LEU A 81 -18.13 -2.56 -6.63
C LEU A 81 -17.80 -1.23 -5.96
N GLY A 82 -18.82 -0.47 -5.55
CA GLY A 82 -18.61 0.78 -4.84
C GLY A 82 -17.84 0.62 -3.53
N LYS A 83 -18.19 -0.39 -2.74
CA LYS A 83 -17.43 -0.74 -1.53
C LYS A 83 -15.97 -1.08 -1.82
N THR A 84 -15.70 -1.73 -2.95
CA THR A 84 -14.32 -2.05 -3.35
C THR A 84 -13.55 -0.80 -3.75
N PHE A 85 -14.17 0.13 -4.49
CA PHE A 85 -13.54 1.43 -4.79
C PHE A 85 -13.24 2.23 -3.52
N TRP A 86 -14.16 2.28 -2.55
CA TRP A 86 -13.90 2.96 -1.27
C TRP A 86 -12.78 2.31 -0.49
N ARG A 87 -12.72 0.96 -0.44
CA ARG A 87 -11.59 0.24 0.16
C ARG A 87 -10.26 0.55 -0.51
N SER A 88 -10.25 0.74 -1.83
CA SER A 88 -9.05 1.13 -2.58
C SER A 88 -8.56 2.52 -2.17
N ILE A 89 -9.48 3.49 -2.03
CA ILE A 89 -9.15 4.84 -1.55
C ILE A 89 -8.61 4.77 -0.11
N ASP A 90 -9.30 4.07 0.80
CA ASP A 90 -8.86 3.90 2.18
C ASP A 90 -7.47 3.28 2.26
N SER A 91 -7.21 2.27 1.40
CA SER A 91 -5.92 1.60 1.33
C SER A 91 -4.83 2.52 0.81
N GLY A 92 -5.11 3.30 -0.24
CA GLY A 92 -4.19 4.28 -0.80
C GLY A 92 -3.80 5.34 0.22
N VAL A 93 -4.78 5.95 0.88
CA VAL A 93 -4.54 6.96 1.92
C VAL A 93 -3.73 6.39 3.08
N ALA A 94 -4.12 5.22 3.60
CA ALA A 94 -3.43 4.61 4.73
C ALA A 94 -2.00 4.19 4.38
N ALA A 95 -1.80 3.55 3.22
CA ALA A 95 -0.49 3.11 2.76
C ALA A 95 0.42 4.30 2.44
N GLY A 96 -0.13 5.35 1.81
CA GLY A 96 0.60 6.58 1.50
C GLY A 96 1.10 7.31 2.74
N LEU A 97 0.26 7.42 3.79
CA LEU A 97 0.67 8.02 5.07
C LEU A 97 1.79 7.23 5.73
N VAL A 98 1.69 5.89 5.74
CA VAL A 98 2.74 5.03 6.29
C VAL A 98 4.03 5.12 5.45
N ALA A 99 3.91 5.11 4.12
CA ALA A 99 5.05 5.27 3.24
C ALA A 99 5.76 6.62 3.47
N GLN A 100 5.00 7.71 3.62
CA GLN A 100 5.58 9.02 3.88
C GLN A 100 6.31 9.06 5.24
N LEU A 101 5.74 8.48 6.28
CA LEU A 101 6.39 8.35 7.58
C LEU A 101 7.71 7.55 7.46
N MET A 102 7.68 6.44 6.72
CA MET A 102 8.88 5.62 6.50
C MET A 102 9.95 6.38 5.70
N LYS A 103 9.57 7.16 4.68
CA LYS A 103 10.49 7.99 3.89
C LYS A 103 11.26 8.98 4.77
N VAL A 104 10.54 9.72 5.61
CA VAL A 104 11.16 10.68 6.54
C VAL A 104 12.04 9.97 7.58
N THR A 105 11.60 8.81 8.08
CA THR A 105 12.31 8.05 9.11
C THR A 105 13.60 7.44 8.57
N PHE A 106 13.54 6.77 7.43
CA PHE A 106 14.69 6.04 6.87
C PHE A 106 15.61 6.92 6.02
N SER A 107 15.11 7.99 5.44
CA SER A 107 15.86 9.01 4.69
C SER A 107 16.93 8.39 3.77
N ARG A 108 16.55 7.37 2.99
CA ARG A 108 17.46 6.62 2.13
C ARG A 108 17.74 7.38 0.83
N VAL A 109 18.98 7.41 0.41
CA VAL A 109 19.43 8.04 -0.85
C VAL A 109 18.99 7.20 -2.05
N ARG A 110 18.48 7.86 -3.10
CA ARG A 110 18.10 7.21 -4.37
C ARG A 110 19.34 6.77 -5.16
N PRO A 111 19.22 5.73 -6.01
CA PRO A 111 20.32 5.29 -6.86
C PRO A 111 20.98 6.42 -7.67
N ARG A 112 20.17 7.27 -8.29
CA ARG A 112 20.62 8.38 -9.14
C ARG A 112 21.25 9.54 -8.34
N ASP A 113 20.95 9.69 -7.04
CA ASP A 113 21.35 10.82 -6.20
C ASP A 113 22.51 10.45 -5.25
N SER A 114 23.13 9.29 -5.41
CA SER A 114 24.15 8.77 -4.50
C SER A 114 25.52 9.51 -4.54
N GLY A 115 25.59 10.66 -5.23
CA GLY A 115 26.69 11.63 -5.13
C GLY A 115 28.08 11.01 -5.36
N PRO A 116 29.04 11.23 -4.44
CA PRO A 116 30.42 10.75 -4.59
C PRO A 116 30.57 9.22 -4.45
N ALA A 117 29.52 8.52 -4.03
CA ALA A 117 29.46 7.05 -3.95
C ALA A 117 28.35 6.48 -4.85
N PRO A 118 28.44 6.62 -6.19
CA PRO A 118 27.40 6.15 -7.10
C PRO A 118 27.13 4.67 -6.91
N GLY A 119 25.87 4.34 -6.73
CA GLY A 119 25.44 2.94 -6.61
C GLY A 119 25.62 2.32 -5.23
N ASP A 120 25.94 3.07 -4.17
CA ASP A 120 25.93 2.53 -2.81
C ASP A 120 24.49 2.44 -2.27
N PRO A 121 23.94 1.23 -2.09
CA PRO A 121 22.59 1.04 -1.60
C PRO A 121 22.48 1.22 -0.08
N ASN A 122 23.58 1.43 0.64
CA ASN A 122 23.61 1.47 2.11
C ASN A 122 23.54 2.90 2.67
N LEU A 123 23.26 3.90 1.86
CA LEU A 123 23.12 5.29 2.28
C LEU A 123 21.73 5.53 2.93
N TRP A 124 21.58 5.06 4.16
CA TRP A 124 20.40 5.22 5.00
C TRP A 124 20.58 6.36 6.00
N PHE A 125 19.46 6.96 6.46
CA PHE A 125 19.43 8.00 7.50
C PHE A 125 20.23 9.25 7.13
N GLN A 126 20.22 9.63 5.85
CA GLN A 126 21.00 10.77 5.34
C GLN A 126 20.28 12.14 5.48
N GLY A 127 19.15 12.17 6.18
CA GLY A 127 18.42 13.40 6.47
C GLY A 127 17.45 13.84 5.36
N HIS A 128 16.93 15.05 5.49
CA HIS A 128 15.91 15.59 4.61
C HIS A 128 16.30 15.58 3.13
N GLY A 129 15.31 15.34 2.27
CA GLY A 129 15.49 15.28 0.82
C GLY A 129 15.84 13.90 0.28
N ASN A 130 16.19 12.95 1.15
CA ASN A 130 16.47 11.57 0.77
C ASN A 130 15.26 10.69 1.08
N GLU A 131 14.44 10.38 0.08
CA GLU A 131 13.14 9.74 0.24
C GLU A 131 12.98 8.53 -0.67
N SER A 132 14.02 7.68 -0.75
CA SER A 132 13.99 6.50 -1.60
C SER A 132 13.11 5.39 -1.03
N PHE A 133 13.18 5.14 0.28
CA PHE A 133 12.51 3.97 0.89
C PHE A 133 11.27 4.35 1.69
N PRO A 134 10.16 3.63 1.47
CA PRO A 134 9.84 2.73 0.36
C PRO A 134 9.46 3.50 -0.92
N SER A 135 9.27 2.80 -2.04
CA SER A 135 8.71 3.42 -3.25
C SER A 135 7.26 3.82 -3.02
N GLY A 136 6.97 5.13 -3.06
CA GLY A 136 5.63 5.67 -2.83
C GLY A 136 4.65 5.25 -3.93
N GLU A 137 5.05 5.39 -5.20
CA GLU A 137 4.21 5.06 -6.35
C GLU A 137 3.83 3.58 -6.36
N VAL A 138 4.81 2.67 -6.18
CA VAL A 138 4.53 1.24 -6.07
C VAL A 138 3.60 0.93 -4.90
N THR A 139 3.80 1.61 -3.74
CA THR A 139 2.91 1.48 -2.58
C THR A 139 1.49 1.89 -2.92
N GLU A 140 1.33 3.02 -3.60
CA GLU A 140 0.03 3.57 -3.94
C GLU A 140 -0.70 2.70 -4.97
N VAL A 141 -0.04 2.39 -6.09
CA VAL A 141 -0.63 1.56 -7.14
C VAL A 141 -1.05 0.19 -6.58
N SER A 142 -0.17 -0.50 -5.82
CA SER A 142 -0.51 -1.79 -5.25
C SER A 142 -1.65 -1.70 -4.23
N SER A 143 -1.68 -0.67 -3.38
CA SER A 143 -2.74 -0.49 -2.39
C SER A 143 -4.12 -0.23 -3.01
N ILE A 144 -4.16 0.40 -4.18
CA ILE A 144 -5.40 0.71 -4.91
C ILE A 144 -5.93 -0.51 -5.68
N VAL A 145 -5.05 -1.30 -6.32
CA VAL A 145 -5.49 -2.44 -7.16
C VAL A 145 -5.79 -3.69 -6.36
N THR A 146 -5.03 -3.96 -5.30
CA THR A 146 -5.16 -5.19 -4.48
C THR A 146 -6.57 -5.41 -3.90
N PRO A 147 -7.35 -4.40 -3.46
CA PRO A 147 -8.72 -4.63 -3.00
C PRO A 147 -9.63 -5.27 -4.05
N PHE A 148 -9.45 -4.96 -5.35
CA PHE A 148 -10.19 -5.61 -6.43
C PHE A 148 -9.80 -7.08 -6.57
N VAL A 149 -8.51 -7.38 -6.46
CA VAL A 149 -8.01 -8.76 -6.51
C VAL A 149 -8.56 -9.58 -5.34
N LEU A 150 -8.54 -9.01 -4.14
CA LEU A 150 -9.07 -9.67 -2.95
C LEU A 150 -10.58 -9.89 -2.99
N GLU A 151 -11.32 -8.95 -3.58
CA GLU A 151 -12.78 -9.00 -3.65
C GLU A 151 -13.29 -9.89 -4.78
N TYR A 152 -12.64 -9.86 -5.95
CA TYR A 152 -13.15 -10.48 -7.18
C TYR A 152 -12.31 -11.65 -7.68
N GLY A 153 -11.10 -11.89 -7.12
CA GLY A 153 -10.17 -12.89 -7.66
C GLY A 153 -10.72 -14.30 -7.73
N HIS A 154 -11.63 -14.67 -6.83
CA HIS A 154 -12.29 -15.98 -6.86
C HIS A 154 -13.32 -16.07 -7.99
N ASP A 155 -14.12 -15.03 -8.20
CA ASP A 155 -15.24 -15.04 -9.16
C ASP A 155 -14.79 -14.70 -10.58
N HIS A 156 -13.77 -13.83 -10.69
CA HIS A 156 -13.27 -13.28 -11.94
C HIS A 156 -11.73 -13.31 -11.98
N PRO A 157 -11.11 -14.47 -12.28
CA PRO A 157 -9.64 -14.60 -12.25
C PRO A 157 -8.88 -13.59 -13.09
N GLY A 158 -9.51 -13.03 -14.14
CA GLY A 158 -8.91 -11.97 -14.96
C GLY A 158 -8.51 -10.70 -14.17
N VAL A 159 -9.10 -10.49 -12.98
CA VAL A 159 -8.77 -9.33 -12.14
C VAL A 159 -7.33 -9.37 -11.61
N TYR A 160 -6.70 -10.56 -11.56
CA TYR A 160 -5.27 -10.67 -11.20
C TYR A 160 -4.35 -9.91 -12.16
N ALA A 161 -4.81 -9.62 -13.39
CA ALA A 161 -4.04 -8.80 -14.34
C ALA A 161 -3.81 -7.37 -13.83
N LEU A 162 -4.60 -6.88 -12.89
CA LEU A 162 -4.39 -5.57 -12.26
C LEU A 162 -3.06 -5.50 -11.50
N GLU A 163 -2.56 -6.63 -10.96
CA GLU A 163 -1.27 -6.67 -10.28
C GLU A 163 -0.08 -6.46 -11.22
N LEU A 164 -0.29 -6.54 -12.54
CA LEU A 164 0.74 -6.17 -13.52
C LEU A 164 1.05 -4.66 -13.48
N LEU A 165 0.13 -3.82 -13.01
CA LEU A 165 0.33 -2.37 -12.91
C LEU A 165 1.42 -2.01 -11.88
N PRO A 166 1.33 -2.43 -10.60
CA PRO A 166 2.40 -2.17 -9.63
C PRO A 166 3.69 -2.92 -9.96
N ILE A 167 3.63 -4.09 -10.62
CA ILE A 167 4.83 -4.80 -11.08
C ILE A 167 5.53 -3.99 -12.17
N TYR A 168 4.79 -3.48 -13.16
CA TYR A 168 5.31 -2.59 -14.19
C TYR A 168 5.96 -1.35 -13.56
N ASP A 169 5.25 -0.68 -12.66
CA ASP A 169 5.76 0.51 -12.00
C ASP A 169 7.04 0.21 -11.20
N ALA A 170 7.08 -0.90 -10.45
CA ALA A 170 8.26 -1.33 -9.73
C ALA A 170 9.50 -1.48 -10.65
N ILE A 171 9.33 -2.12 -11.80
CA ILE A 171 10.42 -2.28 -12.79
C ILE A 171 10.81 -0.92 -13.35
N ALA A 172 9.86 -0.09 -13.73
CA ALA A 172 10.11 1.23 -14.31
C ALA A 172 10.84 2.14 -13.31
N ARG A 173 10.47 2.14 -12.02
CA ARG A 173 11.14 2.93 -10.97
C ARG A 173 12.61 2.52 -10.77
N VAL A 174 12.91 1.24 -10.89
CA VAL A 174 14.30 0.74 -10.85
C VAL A 174 15.05 1.14 -12.12
N LYS A 175 14.43 1.03 -13.31
CA LYS A 175 15.03 1.40 -14.59
C LYS A 175 15.44 2.88 -14.67
N VAL A 176 14.62 3.79 -14.14
CA VAL A 176 14.95 5.21 -14.08
C VAL A 176 15.79 5.59 -12.86
N GLN A 177 16.34 4.62 -12.13
CA GLN A 177 17.19 4.80 -10.95
C GLN A 177 16.56 5.70 -9.87
N ALA A 178 15.23 5.72 -9.80
CA ALA A 178 14.51 6.47 -8.79
C ALA A 178 14.44 5.72 -7.44
N HIS A 179 14.49 4.40 -7.50
CA HIS A 179 14.38 3.51 -6.33
C HIS A 179 15.29 2.29 -6.47
N TRP A 180 15.72 1.77 -5.33
CA TRP A 180 16.40 0.49 -5.23
C TRP A 180 15.39 -0.67 -5.33
N GLN A 181 15.88 -1.87 -5.63
CA GLN A 181 15.03 -3.07 -5.73
C GLN A 181 14.29 -3.35 -4.42
N THR A 182 14.95 -3.16 -3.28
CA THR A 182 14.29 -3.33 -1.97
C THR A 182 13.26 -2.24 -1.68
N ASP A 183 13.41 -1.02 -2.21
CA ASP A 183 12.43 0.06 -2.03
C ASP A 183 11.10 -0.28 -2.71
N VAL A 184 11.17 -0.84 -3.92
CA VAL A 184 9.97 -1.23 -4.68
C VAL A 184 9.32 -2.48 -4.12
N LEU A 185 10.10 -3.46 -3.66
CA LEU A 185 9.57 -4.64 -2.96
C LEU A 185 8.89 -4.28 -1.65
N ALA A 186 9.50 -3.39 -0.87
CA ALA A 186 8.89 -2.87 0.36
C ALA A 186 7.62 -2.08 0.08
N GLY A 187 7.62 -1.26 -0.98
CA GLY A 187 6.44 -0.52 -1.43
C GLY A 187 5.29 -1.44 -1.81
N PHE A 188 5.56 -2.47 -2.62
CA PHE A 188 4.58 -3.48 -3.00
C PHE A 188 4.01 -4.22 -1.78
N ALA A 189 4.89 -4.66 -0.87
CA ALA A 189 4.47 -5.37 0.34
C ALA A 189 3.64 -4.46 1.27
N LEU A 190 4.02 -3.18 1.40
CA LEU A 190 3.29 -2.20 2.20
C LEU A 190 1.89 -1.94 1.61
N GLY A 191 1.80 -1.67 0.31
CA GLY A 191 0.52 -1.41 -0.35
C GLY A 191 -0.42 -2.61 -0.28
N THR A 192 0.05 -3.78 -0.70
CA THR A 192 -0.73 -5.03 -0.66
C THR A 192 -1.12 -5.42 0.78
N GLY A 193 -0.20 -5.28 1.74
CA GLY A 193 -0.44 -5.57 3.14
C GLY A 193 -1.50 -4.66 3.76
N THR A 194 -1.45 -3.35 3.45
CA THR A 194 -2.45 -2.37 3.89
C THR A 194 -3.82 -2.68 3.29
N ALA A 195 -3.89 -2.96 1.99
CA ALA A 195 -5.11 -3.35 1.31
C ALA A 195 -5.75 -4.61 1.93
N TRP A 196 -4.93 -5.62 2.24
CA TRP A 196 -5.39 -6.84 2.89
C TRP A 196 -5.94 -6.58 4.30
N LEU A 197 -5.30 -5.71 5.08
CA LEU A 197 -5.77 -5.33 6.42
C LEU A 197 -7.13 -4.61 6.35
N ILE A 198 -7.27 -3.67 5.43
CA ILE A 198 -8.51 -2.92 5.22
C ILE A 198 -9.62 -3.82 4.70
N HIS A 199 -9.32 -4.69 3.72
CA HIS A 199 -10.28 -5.63 3.18
C HIS A 199 -10.86 -6.58 4.25
N ARG A 200 -10.06 -7.01 5.23
CA ARG A 200 -10.48 -7.85 6.35
C ARG A 200 -11.21 -7.11 7.46
N SER A 201 -11.14 -5.80 7.47
CA SER A 201 -11.81 -5.00 8.48
C SER A 201 -13.28 -4.81 8.10
N PRO A 202 -14.24 -5.29 8.89
CA PRO A 202 -15.67 -5.13 8.56
C PRO A 202 -16.09 -3.65 8.56
N ASN A 203 -15.35 -2.80 9.26
CA ASN A 203 -15.54 -1.35 9.28
C ASN A 203 -14.22 -0.72 8.85
N SER A 204 -14.22 -0.02 7.69
CA SER A 204 -13.11 0.85 7.35
C SER A 204 -12.83 1.80 8.51
N PRO A 205 -11.57 1.91 8.99
CA PRO A 205 -11.23 2.89 10.02
C PRO A 205 -11.36 4.32 9.49
N PHE A 206 -11.30 4.50 8.18
CA PHE A 206 -11.44 5.79 7.53
C PHE A 206 -12.88 5.95 7.03
N ILE A 207 -13.49 7.08 7.37
CA ILE A 207 -14.75 7.49 6.77
C ILE A 207 -14.42 8.68 5.90
N LEU A 208 -14.41 8.44 4.57
CA LEU A 208 -14.52 9.52 3.61
C LEU A 208 -15.96 9.50 3.09
N GLN A 209 -16.76 10.47 3.49
CA GLN A 209 -18.14 10.58 3.06
C GLN A 209 -18.33 11.91 2.33
N VAL A 210 -18.69 11.82 1.05
CA VAL A 210 -19.07 12.99 0.27
C VAL A 210 -20.55 13.26 0.51
N MET A 211 -20.85 14.39 1.11
CA MET A 211 -22.23 14.89 1.29
C MET A 211 -22.51 16.05 0.32
N PRO A 212 -23.79 16.37 0.06
CA PRO A 212 -24.15 17.47 -0.84
C PRO A 212 -23.54 18.84 -0.48
N HIS A 213 -23.09 19.00 0.76
CA HIS A 213 -22.54 20.26 1.28
C HIS A 213 -21.13 20.16 1.84
N GLY A 214 -20.40 19.06 1.60
CA GLY A 214 -19.03 18.93 2.08
C GLY A 214 -18.46 17.52 2.05
N ILE A 215 -17.15 17.43 2.27
CA ILE A 215 -16.42 16.18 2.40
C ILE A 215 -16.19 15.92 3.89
N TYR A 216 -16.64 14.79 4.37
CA TYR A 216 -16.37 14.34 5.75
C TYR A 216 -15.19 13.37 5.76
N VAL A 217 -14.16 13.73 6.50
CA VAL A 217 -13.02 12.83 6.75
C VAL A 217 -13.03 12.49 8.23
N GLY A 218 -13.18 11.23 8.57
CA GLY A 218 -13.27 10.78 9.95
C GLY A 218 -12.60 9.45 10.20
N LEU A 219 -12.34 9.15 11.47
CA LEU A 219 -11.90 7.84 11.95
C LEU A 219 -13.04 7.23 12.77
N LYS A 220 -13.54 6.06 12.34
CA LYS A 220 -14.53 5.29 13.10
C LYS A 220 -13.79 4.23 13.90
N LYS A 221 -13.85 4.34 15.22
CA LYS A 221 -13.38 3.31 16.14
C LYS A 221 -14.61 2.62 16.72
N SER A 222 -14.77 1.32 16.41
CA SER A 222 -15.73 0.47 17.14
C SER A 222 -15.01 -0.07 18.38
N PHE A 223 -15.60 0.17 19.54
CA PHE A 223 -15.13 -0.36 20.82
C PHE A 223 -15.72 -1.75 21.08
#